data_e5c8fdbfffde191daeb16ec24b7b77ca
#
_entry.id   e5c8fdbfffde191daeb16ec24b7b77ca
#
_cell.length_a   1.000
_cell.length_b   1.000
_cell.length_c   1.000
_cell.angle_alpha   90.00
_cell.angle_beta   90.00
_cell.angle_gamma   90.00
#
_symmetry.space_group_name_H-M   'P 1'
#
loop_
_entity.id
_entity.type
_entity.pdbx_description
1 polymer ?
#
loop_
_entity_poly.entity_id
_entity_poly.type
_entity_poly.pdbx_seq_one_letter_code
_entity_poly.pdbx_strand_id
1 'polypeptide(L)'
;MRDPRTIPIPISTAPRRPESTRLGEARQAVAGRTVAVVSGKGGVGKTSLAVNLALALAENGARVLLVDGDFALGSVDVLCGLAPHRNVSAYLDGACPLAGTLAVGPRGIAVLPSASGRSDLSELDSPTRTRLLEDLGTLSRRFDWTVVDLPSGIGSTGMALARWAEIPLLLTTPDPAALLHAYATAKLLAARGRTPRLVVNRVRTEAEGAEVARRFARTASFHLGAAPELWGTLPEDPAAQRAAADQDPFVVAAPRAPVSVRVRELAHRLGTDEHPQGSAHAGGDRKDLFLPVPAA
;
A
#
# COMPACT_ATOMS: atom_id res chain seq x y z
N MET A 1 17.17 0.73 -50.17
CA MET A 1 17.37 -0.47 -49.34
C MET A 1 16.64 -0.29 -48.06
N ARG A 2 15.54 -1.01 -47.81
CA ARG A 2 14.71 -0.94 -46.60
C ARG A 2 15.19 -2.05 -45.66
N ASP A 3 15.44 -1.70 -44.40
CA ASP A 3 15.86 -2.65 -43.36
C ASP A 3 14.67 -3.60 -43.05
N PRO A 4 14.85 -4.93 -43.12
CA PRO A 4 13.74 -5.89 -42.98
C PRO A 4 13.42 -6.29 -41.54
N ARG A 5 13.81 -5.54 -40.49
CA ARG A 5 13.67 -5.93 -39.08
C ARG A 5 12.71 -5.10 -38.24
N THR A 6 11.87 -4.28 -38.85
CA THR A 6 10.82 -3.59 -38.11
C THR A 6 9.52 -4.40 -38.22
N ILE A 7 9.29 -5.30 -37.29
CA ILE A 7 7.99 -5.95 -37.08
C ILE A 7 7.10 -4.95 -36.32
N PRO A 8 5.99 -4.47 -36.88
CA PRO A 8 5.06 -3.65 -36.12
C PRO A 8 4.38 -4.50 -35.05
N ILE A 9 4.55 -4.14 -33.79
CA ILE A 9 3.78 -4.72 -32.69
C ILE A 9 2.34 -4.19 -32.84
N PRO A 10 1.35 -5.06 -33.05
CA PRO A 10 -0.05 -4.62 -33.07
C PRO A 10 -0.40 -4.10 -31.68
N ILE A 11 -0.83 -2.84 -31.61
CA ILE A 11 -1.49 -2.29 -30.42
C ILE A 11 -2.79 -3.08 -30.27
N SER A 12 -2.78 -4.09 -29.41
CA SER A 12 -3.95 -4.88 -29.09
C SER A 12 -4.97 -3.96 -28.42
N THR A 13 -6.02 -3.67 -29.14
CA THR A 13 -7.28 -3.17 -28.60
C THR A 13 -7.74 -4.08 -27.47
N ALA A 14 -8.32 -3.50 -26.45
CA ALA A 14 -8.80 -4.06 -25.20
C ALA A 14 -9.26 -5.54 -25.27
N PRO A 15 -9.03 -6.33 -24.22
CA PRO A 15 -9.48 -7.71 -24.17
C PRO A 15 -11.00 -7.76 -24.31
N ARG A 16 -11.48 -8.58 -25.26
CA ARG A 16 -12.92 -8.87 -25.45
C ARG A 16 -13.46 -9.44 -24.14
N ARG A 17 -14.50 -8.80 -23.60
CA ARG A 17 -15.32 -9.35 -22.50
C ARG A 17 -15.86 -10.72 -22.92
N PRO A 18 -15.79 -11.75 -22.07
CA PRO A 18 -16.64 -12.92 -22.23
C PRO A 18 -18.10 -12.49 -22.03
N GLU A 19 -18.98 -12.95 -22.92
CA GLU A 19 -20.41 -12.71 -22.88
C GLU A 19 -21.04 -13.17 -21.57
N SER A 20 -21.94 -12.36 -21.13
CA SER A 20 -22.72 -12.38 -19.90
C SER A 20 -23.33 -13.72 -19.54
N THR A 21 -23.09 -14.15 -18.31
CA THR A 21 -24.12 -14.82 -17.53
C THR A 21 -24.66 -13.82 -16.52
N ARG A 22 -25.94 -13.48 -16.65
CA ARG A 22 -26.67 -12.60 -15.75
C ARG A 22 -26.64 -13.17 -14.34
N LEU A 23 -26.01 -12.46 -13.43
CA LEU A 23 -26.35 -12.51 -12.00
C LEU A 23 -26.20 -11.09 -11.47
N GLY A 24 -27.29 -10.68 -10.87
CA GLY A 24 -27.67 -9.33 -10.57
C GLY A 24 -26.79 -8.59 -9.56
N GLU A 25 -27.17 -7.32 -9.42
CA GLU A 25 -26.70 -6.28 -8.54
C GLU A 25 -25.38 -5.62 -8.98
N ALA A 26 -25.56 -4.50 -9.67
CA ALA A 26 -24.50 -3.52 -9.88
C ALA A 26 -23.89 -3.16 -8.52
N ARG A 27 -22.73 -3.78 -8.19
CA ARG A 27 -21.85 -3.23 -7.18
C ARG A 27 -21.55 -1.80 -7.59
N GLN A 28 -22.12 -0.83 -6.87
CA GLN A 28 -21.66 0.54 -6.97
C GLN A 28 -20.15 0.49 -6.79
N ALA A 29 -19.41 0.78 -7.83
CA ALA A 29 -17.96 0.86 -7.79
C ALA A 29 -17.63 1.95 -6.76
N VAL A 30 -17.16 1.54 -5.58
CA VAL A 30 -16.58 2.45 -4.59
C VAL A 30 -15.27 2.90 -5.20
N ALA A 31 -15.31 4.01 -5.93
CA ALA A 31 -14.17 4.50 -6.67
C ALA A 31 -13.09 5.01 -5.70
N GLY A 32 -11.88 4.47 -5.81
CA GLY A 32 -10.69 5.11 -5.28
C GLY A 32 -10.41 4.88 -3.79
N ARG A 33 -10.76 3.72 -3.22
CA ARG A 33 -10.36 3.39 -1.83
C ARG A 33 -8.84 3.27 -1.72
N THR A 34 -8.28 3.79 -0.64
CA THR A 34 -6.83 3.89 -0.47
C THR A 34 -6.37 3.27 0.85
N VAL A 35 -5.37 2.38 0.76
CA VAL A 35 -4.73 1.70 1.90
C VAL A 35 -3.25 2.02 1.90
N ALA A 36 -2.71 2.51 3.01
CA ALA A 36 -1.29 2.69 3.19
C ALA A 36 -0.73 1.67 4.18
N VAL A 37 0.23 0.86 3.76
CA VAL A 37 0.94 -0.07 4.65
C VAL A 37 2.08 0.68 5.33
N VAL A 38 1.96 0.85 6.64
CA VAL A 38 2.88 1.64 7.46
C VAL A 38 3.57 0.77 8.52
N SER A 39 4.78 1.12 8.91
CA SER A 39 5.43 0.54 10.09
C SER A 39 6.48 1.49 10.66
N GLY A 40 6.72 1.39 11.96
CA GLY A 40 7.78 2.17 12.61
C GLY A 40 9.18 1.56 12.45
N LYS A 41 9.30 0.29 12.06
CA LYS A 41 10.58 -0.44 11.94
C LYS A 41 10.74 -1.04 10.55
N GLY A 42 11.96 -1.03 10.02
CA GLY A 42 12.33 -1.73 8.80
C GLY A 42 12.29 -3.25 8.97
N GLY A 43 12.12 -3.98 7.85
CA GLY A 43 12.20 -5.44 7.84
C GLY A 43 11.00 -6.19 8.45
N VAL A 44 9.90 -5.52 8.81
CA VAL A 44 8.68 -6.18 9.34
C VAL A 44 7.80 -6.81 8.25
N GLY A 45 8.12 -6.62 6.96
CA GLY A 45 7.42 -7.21 5.83
C GLY A 45 6.40 -6.29 5.14
N LYS A 46 6.55 -4.96 5.25
CA LYS A 46 5.63 -3.98 4.61
C LYS A 46 5.46 -4.20 3.12
N THR A 47 6.55 -4.10 2.37
CA THR A 47 6.55 -4.23 0.90
C THR A 47 5.97 -5.57 0.47
N SER A 48 6.36 -6.65 1.15
CA SER A 48 5.81 -7.98 0.91
C SER A 48 4.29 -8.03 1.15
N LEU A 49 3.80 -7.41 2.23
CA LEU A 49 2.35 -7.30 2.48
C LEU A 49 1.67 -6.44 1.42
N ALA A 50 2.21 -5.28 1.08
CA ALA A 50 1.60 -4.35 0.12
C ALA A 50 1.43 -4.99 -1.27
N VAL A 51 2.50 -5.65 -1.78
CA VAL A 51 2.47 -6.37 -3.06
C VAL A 51 1.41 -7.48 -3.03
N ASN A 52 1.45 -8.34 -2.03
CA ASN A 52 0.55 -9.50 -1.97
C ASN A 52 -0.90 -9.11 -1.67
N LEU A 53 -1.13 -8.03 -0.92
CA LEU A 53 -2.46 -7.46 -0.69
C LEU A 53 -3.05 -6.88 -1.98
N ALA A 54 -2.25 -6.14 -2.76
CA ALA A 54 -2.66 -5.61 -4.06
C ALA A 54 -3.08 -6.73 -5.02
N LEU A 55 -2.31 -7.83 -5.06
CA LEU A 55 -2.63 -8.99 -5.88
C LEU A 55 -3.87 -9.74 -5.39
N ALA A 56 -4.06 -9.89 -4.08
CA ALA A 56 -5.25 -10.51 -3.51
C ALA A 56 -6.53 -9.68 -3.79
N LEU A 57 -6.43 -8.34 -3.77
CA LEU A 57 -7.53 -7.46 -4.18
C LEU A 57 -7.84 -7.62 -5.67
N ALA A 58 -6.82 -7.74 -6.52
CA ALA A 58 -6.99 -7.97 -7.96
C ALA A 58 -7.58 -9.36 -8.26
N GLU A 59 -7.25 -10.40 -7.47
CA GLU A 59 -7.89 -11.72 -7.57
C GLU A 59 -9.41 -11.65 -7.36
N ASN A 60 -9.88 -10.69 -6.56
CA ASN A 60 -11.31 -10.44 -6.35
C ASN A 60 -11.95 -9.58 -7.48
N GLY A 61 -11.23 -9.34 -8.57
CA GLY A 61 -11.71 -8.60 -9.74
C GLY A 61 -11.59 -7.08 -9.63
N ALA A 62 -10.90 -6.55 -8.61
CA ALA A 62 -10.69 -5.12 -8.48
C ALA A 62 -9.58 -4.62 -9.42
N ARG A 63 -9.72 -3.40 -9.94
CA ARG A 63 -8.64 -2.65 -10.58
C ARG A 63 -7.76 -2.06 -9.48
N VAL A 64 -6.49 -2.43 -9.43
CA VAL A 64 -5.59 -2.06 -8.35
C VAL A 64 -4.41 -1.26 -8.86
N LEU A 65 -4.13 -0.14 -8.16
CA LEU A 65 -2.89 0.61 -8.25
C LEU A 65 -2.03 0.27 -7.03
N LEU A 66 -0.82 -0.21 -7.24
CA LEU A 66 0.19 -0.39 -6.22
C LEU A 66 1.24 0.72 -6.34
N VAL A 67 1.43 1.48 -5.29
CA VAL A 67 2.36 2.61 -5.23
C VAL A 67 3.54 2.25 -4.35
N ASP A 68 4.74 2.30 -4.89
CA ASP A 68 5.96 2.29 -4.09
C ASP A 68 6.23 3.70 -3.55
N GLY A 69 5.88 3.93 -2.31
CA GLY A 69 6.03 5.21 -1.62
C GLY A 69 7.37 5.40 -0.93
N ASP A 70 8.24 4.40 -0.95
CA ASP A 70 9.67 4.54 -0.59
C ASP A 70 10.46 4.99 -1.83
N PHE A 71 10.29 6.27 -2.17
CA PHE A 71 10.80 6.81 -3.45
C PHE A 71 12.30 6.70 -3.64
N ALA A 72 13.06 6.56 -2.56
CA ALA A 72 14.52 6.47 -2.60
C ALA A 72 15.05 5.03 -2.62
N LEU A 73 14.41 4.11 -1.91
CA LEU A 73 14.91 2.75 -1.66
C LEU A 73 13.83 1.68 -1.85
N GLY A 74 12.76 2.00 -2.55
CA GLY A 74 11.66 1.07 -2.76
C GLY A 74 12.08 -0.17 -3.55
N SER A 75 11.30 -1.22 -3.41
CA SER A 75 11.58 -2.55 -3.98
C SER A 75 10.32 -3.27 -4.45
N VAL A 76 9.23 -2.54 -4.66
CA VAL A 76 7.98 -3.11 -5.17
C VAL A 76 8.17 -3.72 -6.55
N ASP A 77 8.91 -3.05 -7.43
CA ASP A 77 9.25 -3.54 -8.76
C ASP A 77 10.04 -4.85 -8.68
N VAL A 78 11.04 -4.92 -7.80
CA VAL A 78 11.84 -6.14 -7.58
C VAL A 78 10.97 -7.30 -7.13
N LEU A 79 10.09 -7.08 -6.12
CA LEU A 79 9.19 -8.14 -5.62
C LEU A 79 8.10 -8.54 -6.62
N CYS A 80 7.83 -7.67 -7.61
CA CYS A 80 6.92 -7.98 -8.72
C CYS A 80 7.63 -8.56 -9.95
N GLY A 81 8.96 -8.76 -9.92
CA GLY A 81 9.74 -9.23 -11.05
C GLY A 81 9.73 -8.25 -12.24
N LEU A 82 9.66 -6.95 -11.98
CA LEU A 82 9.54 -5.90 -13.00
C LEU A 82 10.88 -5.19 -13.26
N ALA A 83 11.06 -4.77 -14.50
CA ALA A 83 12.14 -3.86 -14.92
C ALA A 83 11.49 -2.63 -15.61
N PRO A 84 10.94 -1.67 -14.86
CA PRO A 84 10.18 -0.57 -15.43
C PRO A 84 11.09 0.40 -16.20
N HIS A 85 10.68 0.82 -17.41
CA HIS A 85 11.41 1.81 -18.20
C HIS A 85 11.33 3.23 -17.61
N ARG A 86 10.30 3.51 -16.83
CA ARG A 86 10.07 4.78 -16.14
C ARG A 86 9.63 4.52 -14.72
N ASN A 87 9.94 5.44 -13.84
CA ASN A 87 9.55 5.40 -12.44
C ASN A 87 9.15 6.81 -11.96
N VAL A 88 8.89 6.97 -10.68
CA VAL A 88 8.44 8.24 -10.10
C VAL A 88 9.42 9.40 -10.35
N SER A 89 10.73 9.16 -10.56
CA SER A 89 11.66 10.25 -10.85
C SER A 89 11.33 10.97 -12.15
N ALA A 90 10.93 10.23 -13.20
CA ALA A 90 10.54 10.85 -14.46
C ALA A 90 9.37 11.84 -14.33
N TYR A 91 8.44 11.57 -13.41
CA TYR A 91 7.38 12.50 -13.05
C TYR A 91 7.90 13.68 -12.22
N LEU A 92 8.70 13.40 -11.18
CA LEU A 92 9.23 14.43 -10.29
C LEU A 92 10.14 15.41 -11.03
N ASP A 93 10.93 14.92 -11.97
CA ASP A 93 11.79 15.70 -12.86
C ASP A 93 11.00 16.41 -13.99
N GLY A 94 9.66 16.22 -14.06
CA GLY A 94 8.78 16.89 -15.05
C GLY A 94 8.83 16.28 -16.45
N ALA A 95 9.45 15.12 -16.65
CA ALA A 95 9.60 14.48 -17.96
C ALA A 95 8.30 13.83 -18.47
N CYS A 96 7.37 13.49 -17.60
CA CYS A 96 6.07 12.93 -17.97
C CYS A 96 5.03 13.12 -16.85
N PRO A 97 3.71 13.00 -17.15
CA PRO A 97 2.68 12.95 -16.11
C PRO A 97 2.81 11.68 -15.26
N LEU A 98 2.28 11.69 -14.03
CA LEU A 98 2.35 10.56 -13.09
C LEU A 98 1.84 9.23 -13.71
N ALA A 99 0.74 9.29 -14.46
CA ALA A 99 0.23 8.11 -15.17
C ALA A 99 1.19 7.54 -16.23
N GLY A 100 2.12 8.35 -16.74
CA GLY A 100 3.14 7.93 -17.71
C GLY A 100 4.30 7.13 -17.12
N THR A 101 4.34 6.97 -15.79
CA THR A 101 5.34 6.18 -15.08
C THR A 101 4.85 4.78 -14.69
N LEU A 102 3.57 4.49 -14.93
CA LEU A 102 2.98 3.22 -14.52
C LEU A 102 3.55 2.04 -15.32
N ALA A 103 3.85 0.97 -14.62
CA ALA A 103 4.18 -0.34 -15.17
C ALA A 103 3.01 -1.30 -14.97
N VAL A 104 2.92 -2.34 -15.81
CA VAL A 104 1.97 -3.43 -15.64
C VAL A 104 2.62 -4.53 -14.81
N GLY A 105 2.10 -4.78 -13.64
CA GLY A 105 2.55 -5.83 -12.73
C GLY A 105 1.83 -7.17 -12.91
N PRO A 106 2.17 -8.16 -12.07
CA PRO A 106 1.52 -9.45 -12.08
C PRO A 106 0.00 -9.31 -11.98
N ARG A 107 -0.74 -10.21 -12.62
CA ARG A 107 -2.22 -10.20 -12.68
C ARG A 107 -2.84 -8.89 -13.19
N GLY A 108 -2.06 -8.06 -13.88
CA GLY A 108 -2.53 -6.83 -14.51
C GLY A 108 -2.73 -5.65 -13.54
N ILE A 109 -2.21 -5.69 -12.32
CA ILE A 109 -2.20 -4.51 -11.45
C ILE A 109 -1.33 -3.41 -12.07
N ALA A 110 -1.73 -2.15 -11.86
CA ALA A 110 -0.87 -1.04 -12.20
C ALA A 110 0.12 -0.80 -11.05
N VAL A 111 1.39 -0.61 -11.38
CA VAL A 111 2.45 -0.34 -10.40
C VAL A 111 3.06 1.03 -10.68
N LEU A 112 3.12 1.90 -9.68
CA LEU A 112 3.92 3.12 -9.68
C LEU A 112 5.27 2.81 -9.02
N PRO A 113 6.35 2.61 -9.81
CA PRO A 113 7.64 2.22 -9.26
C PRO A 113 8.36 3.41 -8.59
N SER A 114 9.14 3.12 -7.57
CA SER A 114 10.07 4.08 -6.94
C SER A 114 11.29 4.36 -7.84
N ALA A 115 12.07 5.36 -7.44
CA ALA A 115 13.31 5.72 -8.12
C ALA A 115 14.53 5.22 -7.32
N SER A 116 14.67 3.91 -7.18
CA SER A 116 15.71 3.29 -6.37
C SER A 116 17.10 3.89 -6.62
N GLY A 117 17.77 4.31 -5.53
CA GLY A 117 19.10 4.94 -5.60
C GLY A 117 19.11 6.47 -5.66
N ARG A 118 17.95 7.13 -5.64
CA ARG A 118 17.80 8.59 -5.59
C ARG A 118 17.55 9.05 -4.16
N SER A 119 18.62 9.22 -3.37
CA SER A 119 18.51 9.64 -1.94
C SER A 119 17.86 11.00 -1.73
N ASP A 120 17.93 11.90 -2.73
CA ASP A 120 17.25 13.19 -2.75
C ASP A 120 15.72 13.08 -2.73
N LEU A 121 15.17 11.91 -3.10
CA LEU A 121 13.74 11.65 -3.08
C LEU A 121 13.22 11.03 -1.77
N SER A 122 14.09 10.79 -0.80
CA SER A 122 13.69 10.25 0.52
C SER A 122 12.75 11.21 1.27
N GLU A 123 12.99 12.52 1.14
CA GLU A 123 12.17 13.56 1.73
C GLU A 123 11.89 14.66 0.70
N LEU A 124 10.66 14.63 0.17
CA LEU A 124 10.21 15.64 -0.78
C LEU A 124 9.94 16.98 -0.08
N ASP A 125 10.27 18.08 -0.74
CA ASP A 125 9.86 19.39 -0.29
C ASP A 125 8.32 19.55 -0.30
N SER A 126 7.82 20.55 0.41
CA SER A 126 6.39 20.72 0.61
C SER A 126 5.61 20.93 -0.70
N PRO A 127 6.05 21.80 -1.65
CA PRO A 127 5.37 21.98 -2.93
C PRO A 127 5.32 20.69 -3.78
N THR A 128 6.45 19.99 -3.91
CA THR A 128 6.56 18.76 -4.68
C THR A 128 5.67 17.66 -4.09
N ARG A 129 5.68 17.52 -2.76
CA ARG A 129 4.82 16.56 -2.05
C ARG A 129 3.35 16.89 -2.24
N THR A 130 2.94 18.16 -2.19
CA THR A 130 1.55 18.57 -2.42
C THR A 130 1.10 18.20 -3.82
N ARG A 131 1.87 18.56 -4.84
CA ARG A 131 1.60 18.21 -6.23
C ARG A 131 1.46 16.71 -6.41
N LEU A 132 2.38 15.93 -5.84
CA LEU A 132 2.33 14.47 -5.92
C LEU A 132 1.04 13.90 -5.30
N LEU A 133 0.62 14.38 -4.13
CA LEU A 133 -0.61 13.90 -3.47
C LEU A 133 -1.87 14.26 -4.27
N GLU A 134 -1.92 15.41 -4.91
CA GLU A 134 -3.02 15.84 -5.78
C GLU A 134 -3.11 14.97 -7.04
N ASP A 135 -1.97 14.76 -7.70
CA ASP A 135 -1.90 13.93 -8.90
C ASP A 135 -2.16 12.45 -8.58
N LEU A 136 -1.66 11.96 -7.45
CA LEU A 136 -1.95 10.62 -6.95
C LEU A 136 -3.44 10.46 -6.63
N GLY A 137 -4.05 11.48 -6.01
CA GLY A 137 -5.50 11.50 -5.76
C GLY A 137 -6.33 11.47 -7.04
N THR A 138 -5.85 12.13 -8.09
CA THR A 138 -6.49 12.09 -9.41
C THR A 138 -6.32 10.73 -10.09
N LEU A 139 -5.12 10.15 -9.98
CA LEU A 139 -4.80 8.85 -10.55
C LEU A 139 -5.57 7.71 -9.84
N SER A 140 -5.64 7.74 -8.50
CA SER A 140 -6.29 6.71 -7.68
C SER A 140 -7.78 6.54 -8.01
N ARG A 141 -8.47 7.59 -8.44
CA ARG A 141 -9.88 7.52 -8.86
C ARG A 141 -10.13 6.65 -10.10
N ARG A 142 -9.08 6.25 -10.83
CA ARG A 142 -9.18 5.33 -11.98
C ARG A 142 -9.18 3.86 -11.57
N PHE A 143 -8.92 3.58 -10.30
CA PHE A 143 -8.80 2.26 -9.71
C PHE A 143 -9.86 2.06 -8.63
N ASP A 144 -10.17 0.81 -8.35
CA ASP A 144 -11.08 0.46 -7.25
C ASP A 144 -10.33 0.52 -5.91
N TRP A 145 -9.03 0.16 -5.96
CA TRP A 145 -8.12 0.21 -4.83
C TRP A 145 -6.75 0.82 -5.19
N THR A 146 -6.23 1.62 -4.28
CA THR A 146 -4.82 2.04 -4.29
C THR A 146 -4.15 1.56 -3.02
N VAL A 147 -3.14 0.71 -3.16
CA VAL A 147 -2.29 0.23 -2.06
C VAL A 147 -0.97 0.97 -2.12
N VAL A 148 -0.57 1.58 -1.02
CA VAL A 148 0.68 2.34 -0.91
C VAL A 148 1.63 1.63 0.04
N ASP A 149 2.77 1.18 -0.45
CA ASP A 149 3.88 0.74 0.39
C ASP A 149 4.66 1.97 0.85
N LEU A 150 4.85 2.13 2.16
CA LEU A 150 5.52 3.31 2.70
C LEU A 150 6.93 2.99 3.20
N PRO A 151 7.84 3.97 3.24
CA PRO A 151 9.12 3.80 3.90
C PRO A 151 8.92 3.43 5.38
N SER A 152 9.92 2.82 5.99
CA SER A 152 9.93 2.60 7.44
C SER A 152 10.21 3.91 8.17
N GLY A 153 9.59 4.08 9.33
CA GLY A 153 9.80 5.25 10.17
C GLY A 153 8.75 6.34 10.02
N ILE A 154 9.12 7.55 10.36
CA ILE A 154 8.23 8.69 10.57
C ILE A 154 8.58 9.91 9.73
N GLY A 155 9.24 9.71 8.60
CA GLY A 155 9.61 10.76 7.66
C GLY A 155 8.40 11.55 7.15
N SER A 156 8.60 12.80 6.76
CA SER A 156 7.52 13.74 6.42
C SER A 156 6.74 13.29 5.19
N THR A 157 7.41 12.76 4.17
CA THR A 157 6.79 12.25 2.94
C THR A 157 5.96 11.00 3.22
N GLY A 158 6.51 10.01 3.94
CA GLY A 158 5.79 8.80 4.32
C GLY A 158 4.57 9.10 5.19
N MET A 159 4.69 10.02 6.16
CA MET A 159 3.57 10.44 6.99
C MET A 159 2.49 11.22 6.23
N ALA A 160 2.84 11.98 5.20
CA ALA A 160 1.88 12.65 4.35
C ALA A 160 1.07 11.64 3.51
N LEU A 161 1.74 10.64 2.93
CA LEU A 161 1.09 9.53 2.22
C LEU A 161 0.21 8.67 3.16
N ALA A 162 0.69 8.38 4.38
CA ALA A 162 -0.10 7.64 5.38
C ALA A 162 -1.39 8.38 5.78
N ARG A 163 -1.34 9.71 5.83
CA ARG A 163 -2.52 10.55 6.13
C ARG A 163 -3.45 10.71 4.93
N TRP A 164 -2.87 10.74 3.73
CA TRP A 164 -3.63 10.81 2.50
C TRP A 164 -4.49 9.55 2.29
N ALA A 165 -3.98 8.38 2.67
CA ALA A 165 -4.72 7.15 2.58
C ALA A 165 -5.93 7.12 3.52
N GLU A 166 -7.02 6.50 3.06
CA GLU A 166 -8.25 6.30 3.86
C GLU A 166 -7.97 5.35 5.04
N ILE A 167 -7.25 4.26 4.78
CA ILE A 167 -6.98 3.21 5.75
C ILE A 167 -5.46 3.07 5.96
N PRO A 168 -4.90 3.63 7.03
CA PRO A 168 -3.54 3.30 7.45
C PRO A 168 -3.52 1.89 8.06
N LEU A 169 -2.81 0.96 7.43
CA LEU A 169 -2.62 -0.40 7.90
C LEU A 169 -1.27 -0.52 8.59
N LEU A 170 -1.28 -0.51 9.92
CA LEU A 170 -0.07 -0.53 10.73
C LEU A 170 0.43 -1.94 10.92
N LEU A 171 1.59 -2.23 10.35
CA LEU A 171 2.25 -3.53 10.43
C LEU A 171 3.29 -3.55 11.55
N THR A 172 3.23 -4.58 12.38
CA THR A 172 4.23 -4.89 13.41
C THR A 172 4.54 -6.39 13.44
N THR A 173 5.47 -6.79 14.31
CA THR A 173 5.81 -8.19 14.61
C THR A 173 5.83 -8.39 16.12
N PRO A 174 5.91 -9.63 16.64
CA PRO A 174 6.09 -9.89 18.07
C PRO A 174 7.37 -9.32 18.69
N ASP A 175 8.33 -8.86 17.89
CA ASP A 175 9.57 -8.22 18.33
C ASP A 175 9.28 -6.97 19.18
N PRO A 176 9.84 -6.85 20.40
CA PRO A 176 9.59 -5.71 21.30
C PRO A 176 9.94 -4.35 20.68
N ALA A 177 11.03 -4.26 19.90
CA ALA A 177 11.42 -3.01 19.24
C ALA A 177 10.44 -2.66 18.10
N ALA A 178 9.92 -3.64 17.37
CA ALA A 178 8.90 -3.40 16.37
C ALA A 178 7.61 -2.87 16.99
N LEU A 179 7.20 -3.40 18.15
CA LEU A 179 6.03 -2.93 18.89
C LEU A 179 6.19 -1.49 19.37
N LEU A 180 7.37 -1.16 19.94
CA LEU A 180 7.66 0.20 20.40
C LEU A 180 7.57 1.20 19.25
N HIS A 181 8.17 0.88 18.11
CA HIS A 181 8.16 1.75 16.93
C HIS A 181 6.75 1.83 16.30
N ALA A 182 6.01 0.73 16.28
CA ALA A 182 4.61 0.74 15.82
C ALA A 182 3.75 1.65 16.72
N TYR A 183 3.97 1.61 18.03
CA TYR A 183 3.29 2.51 18.96
C TYR A 183 3.61 3.99 18.67
N ALA A 184 4.88 4.34 18.44
CA ALA A 184 5.27 5.69 18.08
C ALA A 184 4.58 6.15 16.77
N THR A 185 4.51 5.26 15.77
CA THR A 185 3.81 5.53 14.50
C THR A 185 2.32 5.73 14.72
N ALA A 186 1.65 4.88 15.51
CA ALA A 186 0.25 5.03 15.85
C ALA A 186 -0.05 6.36 16.55
N LYS A 187 0.83 6.78 17.47
CA LYS A 187 0.74 8.07 18.16
C LYS A 187 0.79 9.25 17.17
N LEU A 188 1.70 9.22 16.22
CA LEU A 188 1.80 10.26 15.20
C LEU A 188 0.60 10.31 14.25
N LEU A 189 0.02 9.16 13.91
CA LEU A 189 -1.21 9.08 13.12
C LEU A 189 -2.40 9.60 13.92
N ALA A 190 -2.55 9.18 15.18
CA ALA A 190 -3.62 9.61 16.07
C ALA A 190 -3.60 11.13 16.33
N ALA A 191 -2.41 11.71 16.55
CA ALA A 191 -2.25 13.16 16.71
C ALA A 191 -2.70 13.97 15.47
N ARG A 192 -2.96 13.29 14.37
CA ARG A 192 -3.46 13.87 13.12
C ARG A 192 -4.85 13.33 12.72
N GLY A 193 -5.60 12.79 13.69
CA GLY A 193 -6.97 12.31 13.50
C GLY A 193 -7.08 11.02 12.69
N ARG A 194 -6.00 10.22 12.59
CA ARG A 194 -6.00 8.94 11.88
C ARG A 194 -5.79 7.77 12.83
N THR A 195 -6.77 6.88 12.94
CA THR A 195 -6.63 5.63 13.71
C THR A 195 -6.23 4.51 12.76
N PRO A 196 -5.03 3.94 12.89
CA PRO A 196 -4.61 2.84 12.03
C PRO A 196 -5.34 1.54 12.36
N ARG A 197 -5.37 0.61 11.41
CA ARG A 197 -5.75 -0.78 11.61
C ARG A 197 -4.49 -1.60 11.85
N LEU A 198 -4.47 -2.42 12.90
CA LEU A 198 -3.28 -3.19 13.29
C LEU A 198 -3.22 -4.53 12.56
N VAL A 199 -2.07 -4.86 11.99
CA VAL A 199 -1.75 -6.21 11.50
C VAL A 199 -0.48 -6.69 12.20
N VAL A 200 -0.51 -7.90 12.75
CA VAL A 200 0.66 -8.52 13.41
C VAL A 200 1.22 -9.58 12.48
N ASN A 201 2.42 -9.34 11.95
CA ASN A 201 3.11 -10.24 11.04
C ASN A 201 4.10 -11.15 11.77
N ARG A 202 4.46 -12.27 11.13
CA ARG A 202 5.42 -13.26 11.63
C ARG A 202 5.03 -13.82 12.99
N VAL A 203 3.75 -14.11 13.18
CA VAL A 203 3.31 -14.80 14.38
C VAL A 203 3.53 -16.30 14.23
N ARG A 204 3.96 -16.96 15.29
CA ARG A 204 4.12 -18.43 15.33
C ARG A 204 2.78 -19.12 15.58
N THR A 205 1.89 -18.46 16.32
CA THR A 205 0.54 -18.93 16.62
C THR A 205 -0.45 -17.77 16.63
N GLU A 206 -1.73 -18.06 16.43
CA GLU A 206 -2.79 -17.05 16.56
C GLU A 206 -2.86 -16.47 17.98
N ALA A 207 -2.61 -17.30 19.00
CA ALA A 207 -2.59 -16.85 20.39
C ALA A 207 -1.47 -15.84 20.65
N GLU A 208 -0.29 -16.00 20.04
CA GLU A 208 0.80 -15.02 20.10
C GLU A 208 0.35 -13.68 19.48
N GLY A 209 -0.27 -13.73 18.30
CA GLY A 209 -0.77 -12.53 17.64
C GLY A 209 -1.83 -11.78 18.46
N ALA A 210 -2.76 -12.52 19.05
CA ALA A 210 -3.77 -11.95 19.95
C ALA A 210 -3.16 -11.33 21.20
N GLU A 211 -2.12 -11.95 21.78
CA GLU A 211 -1.41 -11.38 22.96
C GLU A 211 -0.66 -10.11 22.58
N VAL A 212 0.02 -10.08 21.43
CA VAL A 212 0.69 -8.89 20.90
C VAL A 212 -0.31 -7.75 20.74
N ALA A 213 -1.46 -8.02 20.13
CA ALA A 213 -2.52 -7.03 19.95
C ALA A 213 -3.08 -6.52 21.27
N ARG A 214 -3.29 -7.39 22.27
CA ARG A 214 -3.74 -7.00 23.62
C ARG A 214 -2.72 -6.09 24.32
N ARG A 215 -1.42 -6.39 24.22
CA ARG A 215 -0.35 -5.54 24.78
C ARG A 215 -0.34 -4.17 24.10
N PHE A 216 -0.42 -4.17 22.76
CA PHE A 216 -0.48 -2.95 22.01
C PHE A 216 -1.71 -2.11 22.39
N ALA A 217 -2.88 -2.73 22.44
CA ALA A 217 -4.13 -2.06 22.79
C ALA A 217 -4.09 -1.45 24.20
N ARG A 218 -3.56 -2.14 25.21
CA ARG A 218 -3.42 -1.58 26.57
C ARG A 218 -2.59 -0.32 26.60
N THR A 219 -1.42 -0.32 25.92
CA THR A 219 -0.56 0.85 25.84
C THR A 219 -1.22 1.99 25.05
N ALA A 220 -1.85 1.65 23.93
CA ALA A 220 -2.50 2.63 23.04
C ALA A 220 -3.71 3.29 23.72
N SER A 221 -4.58 2.53 24.37
CA SER A 221 -5.77 3.07 25.07
C SER A 221 -5.39 4.09 26.13
N PHE A 222 -4.30 3.84 26.87
CA PHE A 222 -3.86 4.74 27.93
C PHE A 222 -3.35 6.10 27.41
N HIS A 223 -2.71 6.10 26.22
CA HIS A 223 -2.04 7.31 25.72
C HIS A 223 -2.66 7.93 24.49
N LEU A 224 -3.48 7.18 23.72
CA LEU A 224 -4.03 7.63 22.44
C LEU A 224 -5.56 7.82 22.49
N GLY A 225 -6.20 7.51 23.63
CA GLY A 225 -7.65 7.58 23.77
C GLY A 225 -8.43 6.46 23.07
N ALA A 226 -7.84 5.82 22.05
CA ALA A 226 -8.40 4.67 21.36
C ALA A 226 -7.30 3.69 20.93
N ALA A 227 -7.56 2.40 21.07
CA ALA A 227 -6.67 1.37 20.57
C ALA A 227 -6.94 1.09 19.09
N PRO A 228 -5.89 0.90 18.26
CA PRO A 228 -6.06 0.36 16.93
C PRO A 228 -6.75 -1.01 16.96
N GLU A 229 -7.70 -1.20 16.09
CA GLU A 229 -8.37 -2.49 15.93
C GLU A 229 -7.42 -3.51 15.29
N LEU A 230 -7.38 -4.74 15.81
CA LEU A 230 -6.67 -5.84 15.17
C LEU A 230 -7.44 -6.29 13.92
N TRP A 231 -6.81 -6.15 12.77
CA TRP A 231 -7.40 -6.54 11.49
C TRP A 231 -6.96 -7.92 11.01
N GLY A 232 -5.81 -8.39 11.45
CA GLY A 232 -5.35 -9.73 11.12
C GLY A 232 -4.00 -10.06 11.72
N THR A 233 -3.70 -11.34 11.68
CA THR A 233 -2.38 -11.91 11.99
C THR A 233 -1.87 -12.66 10.77
N LEU A 234 -0.60 -12.48 10.45
CA LEU A 234 0.07 -13.18 9.36
C LEU A 234 1.09 -14.14 9.96
N PRO A 235 1.03 -15.43 9.65
CA PRO A 235 1.96 -16.40 10.22
C PRO A 235 3.38 -16.20 9.68
N GLU A 236 4.36 -16.57 10.48
CA GLU A 236 5.71 -16.80 9.97
C GLU A 236 5.66 -18.02 9.04
N ASP A 237 5.99 -17.82 7.77
CA ASP A 237 5.82 -18.83 6.73
C ASP A 237 7.05 -18.87 5.82
N PRO A 238 7.71 -20.03 5.70
CA PRO A 238 8.84 -20.20 4.78
C PRO A 238 8.47 -19.94 3.32
N ALA A 239 7.21 -20.07 2.92
CA ALA A 239 6.77 -19.75 1.57
C ALA A 239 6.94 -18.26 1.27
N ALA A 240 6.69 -17.36 2.24
CA ALA A 240 6.91 -15.93 2.06
C ALA A 240 8.41 -15.61 1.89
N GLN A 241 9.28 -16.31 2.60
CA GLN A 241 10.73 -16.11 2.49
C GLN A 241 11.26 -16.57 1.12
N ARG A 242 10.84 -17.76 0.66
CA ARG A 242 11.19 -18.26 -0.67
C ARG A 242 10.70 -17.35 -1.78
N ALA A 243 9.42 -16.98 -1.74
CA ALA A 243 8.81 -16.09 -2.71
C ALA A 243 9.54 -14.74 -2.83
N ALA A 244 9.97 -14.17 -1.71
CA ALA A 244 10.76 -12.94 -1.71
C ALA A 244 12.16 -13.13 -2.34
N ALA A 245 12.81 -14.27 -2.12
CA ALA A 245 14.10 -14.60 -2.73
C ALA A 245 13.97 -14.83 -4.25
N ASP A 246 12.87 -15.45 -4.67
CA ASP A 246 12.58 -15.76 -6.08
C ASP A 246 11.95 -14.57 -6.84
N GLN A 247 11.72 -13.43 -6.17
CA GLN A 247 11.07 -12.25 -6.74
C GLN A 247 9.68 -12.56 -7.33
N ASP A 248 8.97 -13.51 -6.71
CA ASP A 248 7.63 -13.93 -7.10
C ASP A 248 6.68 -13.80 -5.90
N PRO A 249 5.62 -12.99 -5.97
CA PRO A 249 4.73 -12.78 -4.84
C PRO A 249 4.11 -14.07 -4.31
N PHE A 250 4.14 -14.31 -2.99
CA PHE A 250 3.72 -15.58 -2.39
C PHE A 250 2.24 -15.92 -2.62
N VAL A 251 1.36 -14.92 -2.80
CA VAL A 251 -0.05 -15.14 -3.16
C VAL A 251 -0.16 -15.85 -4.51
N VAL A 252 0.82 -15.63 -5.41
CA VAL A 252 0.89 -16.28 -6.74
C VAL A 252 1.71 -17.57 -6.65
N ALA A 253 2.92 -17.51 -6.10
CA ALA A 253 3.86 -18.63 -6.05
C ALA A 253 3.39 -19.77 -5.12
N ALA A 254 2.75 -19.43 -4.02
CA ALA A 254 2.29 -20.39 -3.00
C ALA A 254 0.85 -20.09 -2.55
N PRO A 255 -0.16 -20.24 -3.43
CA PRO A 255 -1.52 -19.75 -3.18
C PRO A 255 -2.23 -20.43 -2.00
N ARG A 256 -1.79 -21.63 -1.62
CA ARG A 256 -2.35 -22.39 -0.48
C ARG A 256 -1.55 -22.24 0.81
N ALA A 257 -0.43 -21.50 0.79
CA ALA A 257 0.36 -21.26 1.99
C ALA A 257 -0.47 -20.50 3.04
N PRO A 258 -0.30 -20.78 4.33
CA PRO A 258 -1.03 -20.11 5.40
C PRO A 258 -0.98 -18.57 5.30
N VAL A 259 0.17 -18.00 5.00
CA VAL A 259 0.33 -16.55 4.82
C VAL A 259 -0.51 -16.02 3.65
N SER A 260 -0.59 -16.78 2.53
CA SER A 260 -1.37 -16.39 1.35
C SER A 260 -2.88 -16.39 1.65
N VAL A 261 -3.35 -17.37 2.41
CA VAL A 261 -4.74 -17.45 2.87
C VAL A 261 -5.07 -16.21 3.73
N ARG A 262 -4.22 -15.89 4.72
CA ARG A 262 -4.44 -14.75 5.61
C ARG A 262 -4.43 -13.39 4.89
N VAL A 263 -3.59 -13.23 3.87
CA VAL A 263 -3.60 -11.99 3.07
C VAL A 263 -4.89 -11.87 2.24
N ARG A 264 -5.44 -12.98 1.72
CA ARG A 264 -6.74 -12.97 1.05
C ARG A 264 -7.89 -12.65 1.99
N GLU A 265 -7.87 -13.17 3.21
CA GLU A 265 -8.84 -12.80 4.25
C GLU A 265 -8.78 -11.31 4.57
N LEU A 266 -7.58 -10.74 4.67
CA LEU A 266 -7.38 -9.30 4.86
C LEU A 266 -7.92 -8.49 3.67
N ALA A 267 -7.65 -8.92 2.43
CA ALA A 267 -8.20 -8.30 1.23
C ALA A 267 -9.73 -8.38 1.17
N HIS A 268 -10.30 -9.50 1.57
CA HIS A 268 -11.76 -9.66 1.67
C HIS A 268 -12.34 -8.71 2.72
N ARG A 269 -11.73 -8.62 3.90
CA ARG A 269 -12.15 -7.70 4.96
C ARG A 269 -12.14 -6.25 4.49
N LEU A 270 -11.09 -5.82 3.78
CA LEU A 270 -11.04 -4.50 3.16
C LEU A 270 -12.21 -4.25 2.21
N GLY A 271 -12.58 -5.26 1.41
CA GLY A 271 -13.69 -5.17 0.45
C GLY A 271 -15.07 -5.10 1.10
N THR A 272 -15.23 -5.64 2.31
CA THR A 272 -16.49 -5.70 3.05
C THR A 272 -16.60 -4.66 4.15
N ASP A 273 -15.51 -3.96 4.49
CA ASP A 273 -15.51 -2.90 5.49
C ASP A 273 -16.34 -1.71 4.98
N GLU A 274 -17.58 -1.64 5.44
CA GLU A 274 -18.42 -0.48 5.28
C GLU A 274 -17.88 0.62 6.21
N HIS A 275 -16.87 1.35 5.73
CA HIS A 275 -16.48 2.58 6.42
C HIS A 275 -17.70 3.49 6.47
N PRO A 276 -18.13 4.01 7.64
CA PRO A 276 -19.21 4.97 7.67
C PRO A 276 -18.82 6.12 6.73
N GLN A 277 -19.52 6.22 5.61
CA GLN A 277 -19.52 7.39 4.75
C GLN A 277 -19.96 8.56 5.63
N GLY A 278 -19.02 9.32 6.19
CA GLY A 278 -19.49 10.40 7.04
C GLY A 278 -18.46 10.98 7.99
N SER A 279 -17.31 11.32 7.51
CA SER A 279 -16.86 12.70 7.72
C SER A 279 -16.53 13.21 6.35
N ALA A 280 -17.51 13.86 5.75
CA ALA A 280 -17.38 14.60 4.53
C ALA A 280 -15.99 15.23 4.49
N HIS A 281 -15.28 15.05 3.38
CA HIS A 281 -14.49 16.14 2.84
C HIS A 281 -15.49 17.30 2.52
N ALA A 282 -16.26 17.70 3.54
CA ALA A 282 -16.88 19.03 3.62
C ALA A 282 -15.69 19.96 3.61
N GLY A 283 -15.58 20.77 2.56
CA GLY A 283 -14.58 21.78 2.28
C GLY A 283 -13.94 22.49 3.49
N GLY A 284 -13.24 21.76 4.32
CA GLY A 284 -12.28 22.24 5.27
C GLY A 284 -11.05 22.59 4.47
N ASP A 285 -10.69 23.84 4.55
CA ASP A 285 -9.59 24.49 3.86
C ASP A 285 -8.37 23.57 3.84
N ARG A 286 -7.95 23.11 2.65
CA ARG A 286 -6.83 22.19 2.44
C ARG A 286 -5.49 22.66 3.03
N LYS A 287 -5.46 23.83 3.64
CA LYS A 287 -4.31 24.44 4.32
C LYS A 287 -3.89 23.69 5.60
N ASP A 288 -4.79 23.00 6.28
CA ASP A 288 -4.46 22.28 7.52
C ASP A 288 -3.71 20.94 7.31
N LEU A 289 -3.55 20.50 6.07
CA LEU A 289 -2.72 19.34 5.72
C LEU A 289 -1.21 19.58 5.96
N PHE A 290 -0.82 20.84 6.20
CA PHE A 290 0.57 21.28 6.19
C PHE A 290 1.04 21.98 7.46
N LEU A 291 0.41 21.76 8.61
CA LEU A 291 0.91 22.31 9.85
C LEU A 291 2.33 21.78 10.12
N PRO A 292 3.30 22.68 10.38
CA PRO A 292 4.67 22.27 10.71
C PRO A 292 4.67 21.40 11.96
N VAL A 293 5.56 20.41 11.98
CA VAL A 293 5.86 19.63 13.19
C VAL A 293 6.37 20.64 14.23
N PRO A 294 5.75 20.76 15.43
CA PRO A 294 6.34 21.60 16.47
C PRO A 294 7.73 21.06 16.77
N ALA A 295 8.72 21.94 16.79
CA ALA A 295 10.06 21.63 17.23
C ALA A 295 10.01 21.13 18.68
N ALA A 296 10.65 19.97 18.92
CA ALA A 296 10.79 19.38 20.25
C ALA A 296 11.76 20.21 21.11
#